data_883772e2bf7409cf3daa3af155678607
#
_entry.id   883772e2bf7409cf3daa3af155678607
#
_cell.length_a   1.000
_cell.length_b   1.000
_cell.length_c   1.000
_cell.angle_alpha   90.00
_cell.angle_beta   90.00
_cell.angle_gamma   90.00
#
_symmetry.space_group_name_H-M   'P 1'
#
loop_
_entity.id
_entity.type
_entity.pdbx_description
1 polymer ?
#
loop_
_entity_poly.entity_id
_entity_poly.type
_entity_poly.pdbx_seq_one_letter_code
_entity_poly.pdbx_strand_id
1 'polypeptide(L)'
;MSAPLLEVCVDSYASCREAAPYADRYELCANLVIGGTTPSLPLAEQILRDFSVPVNVLIRPRFGDFLYDSQETAEMEAQVRAFRELGVNGVVIGALTPEGELDEEILRRLLDAAGDMPVTLHRAFDMAKEQSRALEQAVKLGFSTILTSGGMASALLGAENLKHLNVQAAGRICLMAGAGVNAGNIRQIHDLTEITAFHGSCRAGVIESGMRFRKSGVSMGLPGLSEYETFRTSAAEAKKCAQAVHALG
;
A
#
# COMPACT_ATOMS: atom_id res chain seq x y z
N MET A 1 16.95 9.67 12.87
CA MET A 1 15.61 9.08 12.64
C MET A 1 15.05 9.74 11.38
N SER A 2 14.42 8.98 10.48
CA SER A 2 13.74 9.57 9.32
C SER A 2 12.53 10.39 9.79
N ALA A 3 12.18 11.45 9.03
CA ALA A 3 10.97 12.23 9.33
C ALA A 3 9.72 11.33 9.29
N PRO A 4 8.72 11.58 10.16
CA PRO A 4 7.45 10.87 10.11
C PRO A 4 6.78 11.01 8.73
N LEU A 5 6.15 9.92 8.23
CA LEU A 5 5.59 9.86 6.89
C LEU A 5 4.18 9.28 6.91
N LEU A 6 3.24 9.99 6.27
CA LEU A 6 1.91 9.48 5.95
C LEU A 6 1.81 9.11 4.47
N GLU A 7 1.72 7.83 4.17
CA GLU A 7 1.35 7.34 2.84
C GLU A 7 -0.16 7.09 2.80
N VAL A 8 -0.85 7.70 1.82
CA VAL A 8 -2.29 7.50 1.63
C VAL A 8 -2.53 6.63 0.40
N CYS A 9 -3.16 5.45 0.60
CA CYS A 9 -3.57 4.63 -0.53
C CYS A 9 -4.85 5.17 -1.16
N VAL A 10 -4.78 5.38 -2.47
CA VAL A 10 -5.80 6.04 -3.29
C VAL A 10 -6.08 5.24 -4.56
N ASP A 11 -7.33 5.20 -5.02
CA ASP A 11 -7.76 4.44 -6.20
C ASP A 11 -8.56 5.27 -7.21
N SER A 12 -8.56 6.57 -7.07
CA SER A 12 -9.28 7.47 -7.96
C SER A 12 -8.71 8.89 -7.91
N TYR A 13 -8.93 9.65 -8.99
CA TYR A 13 -8.58 11.07 -9.02
C TYR A 13 -9.22 11.86 -7.87
N ALA A 14 -10.47 11.53 -7.53
CA ALA A 14 -11.17 12.18 -6.42
C ALA A 14 -10.48 11.91 -5.07
N SER A 15 -10.04 10.66 -4.81
CA SER A 15 -9.29 10.32 -3.60
C SER A 15 -7.95 11.06 -3.55
N CYS A 16 -7.21 11.14 -4.67
CA CYS A 16 -5.96 11.92 -4.75
C CYS A 16 -6.19 13.39 -4.42
N ARG A 17 -7.23 14.01 -5.00
CA ARG A 17 -7.56 15.41 -4.73
C ARG A 17 -7.86 15.68 -3.24
N GLU A 18 -8.63 14.80 -2.60
CA GLU A 18 -8.96 14.93 -1.17
C GLU A 18 -7.72 14.74 -0.28
N ALA A 19 -6.79 13.86 -0.67
CA ALA A 19 -5.57 13.58 0.09
C ALA A 19 -4.43 14.59 -0.15
N ALA A 20 -4.41 15.27 -1.31
CA ALA A 20 -3.30 16.10 -1.77
C ALA A 20 -2.74 17.11 -0.74
N PRO A 21 -3.55 17.81 0.07
CA PRO A 21 -3.03 18.76 1.04
C PRO A 21 -2.38 18.12 2.28
N TYR A 22 -2.49 16.79 2.44
CA TYR A 22 -2.20 16.10 3.70
C TYR A 22 -1.27 14.89 3.56
N ALA A 23 -1.25 14.25 2.39
CA ALA A 23 -0.40 13.08 2.16
C ALA A 23 1.03 13.48 1.85
N ASP A 24 2.00 12.81 2.48
CA ASP A 24 3.42 12.96 2.14
C ASP A 24 3.77 12.11 0.90
N ARG A 25 2.99 11.04 0.65
CA ARG A 25 3.12 10.16 -0.52
C ARG A 25 1.78 9.46 -0.80
N TYR A 26 1.53 9.15 -2.07
CA TYR A 26 0.45 8.25 -2.46
C TYR A 26 0.98 6.83 -2.70
N GLU A 27 0.16 5.84 -2.31
CA GLU A 27 0.16 4.55 -2.99
C GLU A 27 -1.03 4.53 -3.96
N LEU A 28 -0.75 4.66 -5.26
CA LEU A 28 -1.78 4.65 -6.28
C LEU A 28 -2.15 3.21 -6.64
N CYS A 29 -3.42 2.90 -6.48
CA CYS A 29 -4.01 1.58 -6.68
C CYS A 29 -5.21 1.65 -7.63
N ALA A 30 -5.76 0.50 -7.97
CA ALA A 30 -7.15 0.31 -8.35
C ALA A 30 -7.82 -0.63 -7.34
N ASN A 31 -9.14 -0.67 -7.30
CA ASN A 31 -9.90 -1.69 -6.60
C ASN A 31 -9.52 -1.89 -5.12
N LEU A 32 -9.31 -0.81 -4.36
CA LEU A 32 -8.93 -0.91 -2.94
C LEU A 32 -9.94 -1.66 -2.06
N VAL A 33 -11.19 -1.80 -2.51
CA VAL A 33 -12.23 -2.57 -1.81
C VAL A 33 -11.91 -4.06 -1.72
N ILE A 34 -11.08 -4.56 -2.64
CA ILE A 34 -10.58 -5.94 -2.64
C ILE A 34 -9.09 -6.03 -2.30
N GLY A 35 -8.54 -5.03 -1.65
CA GLY A 35 -7.14 -4.99 -1.22
C GLY A 35 -6.17 -4.38 -2.23
N GLY A 36 -6.66 -3.81 -3.32
CA GLY A 36 -5.86 -3.12 -4.33
C GLY A 36 -5.33 -4.03 -5.44
N THR A 37 -5.33 -3.49 -6.65
CA THR A 37 -4.67 -4.04 -7.85
C THR A 37 -3.94 -2.92 -8.58
N THR A 38 -3.18 -3.25 -9.64
CA THR A 38 -2.46 -2.26 -10.45
C THR A 38 -3.43 -1.24 -11.04
N PRO A 39 -3.18 0.07 -10.91
CA PRO A 39 -3.99 1.12 -11.52
C PRO A 39 -3.72 1.23 -13.03
N SER A 40 -4.60 1.91 -13.75
CA SER A 40 -4.37 2.19 -15.17
C SER A 40 -3.27 3.25 -15.36
N LEU A 41 -2.46 3.10 -16.42
CA LEU A 41 -1.46 4.10 -16.81
C LEU A 41 -2.07 5.49 -17.03
N PRO A 42 -3.22 5.66 -17.74
CA PRO A 42 -3.83 6.98 -17.92
C PRO A 42 -4.22 7.68 -16.61
N LEU A 43 -4.64 6.92 -15.58
CA LEU A 43 -4.91 7.51 -14.26
C LEU A 43 -3.62 8.01 -13.63
N ALA A 44 -2.55 7.20 -13.65
CA ALA A 44 -1.26 7.60 -13.09
C ALA A 44 -0.68 8.84 -13.81
N GLU A 45 -0.75 8.89 -15.15
CA GLU A 45 -0.34 10.04 -15.95
C GLU A 45 -1.09 11.31 -15.52
N GLN A 46 -2.41 11.21 -15.37
CA GLN A 46 -3.23 12.33 -14.92
C GLN A 46 -2.84 12.81 -13.52
N ILE A 47 -2.59 11.86 -12.59
CA ILE A 47 -2.21 12.18 -11.21
C ILE A 47 -0.84 12.87 -11.19
N LEU A 48 0.16 12.34 -11.89
CA LEU A 48 1.49 12.94 -11.97
C LEU A 48 1.50 14.34 -12.57
N ARG A 49 0.62 14.60 -13.54
CA ARG A 49 0.49 15.92 -14.15
C ARG A 49 -0.16 16.95 -13.19
N ASP A 50 -1.18 16.54 -12.45
CA ASP A 50 -2.08 17.46 -11.73
C ASP A 50 -1.70 17.62 -10.23
N PHE A 51 -0.88 16.72 -9.67
CA PHE A 51 -0.46 16.76 -8.26
C PHE A 51 1.05 16.65 -8.10
N SER A 52 1.59 17.36 -7.09
CA SER A 52 3.02 17.33 -6.74
C SER A 52 3.36 16.29 -5.66
N VAL A 53 2.39 15.56 -5.15
CA VAL A 53 2.60 14.52 -4.13
C VAL A 53 3.34 13.34 -4.77
N PRO A 54 4.45 12.84 -4.18
CA PRO A 54 5.14 11.65 -4.68
C PRO A 54 4.20 10.45 -4.82
N VAL A 55 4.36 9.66 -5.89
CA VAL A 55 3.46 8.54 -6.21
C VAL A 55 4.26 7.23 -6.27
N ASN A 56 3.95 6.31 -5.38
CA ASN A 56 4.28 4.90 -5.53
C ASN A 56 3.08 4.17 -6.15
N VAL A 57 3.33 3.19 -7.02
CA VAL A 57 2.27 2.47 -7.73
C VAL A 57 2.24 1.02 -7.31
N LEU A 58 1.06 0.53 -6.92
CA LEU A 58 0.85 -0.88 -6.63
C LEU A 58 0.92 -1.71 -7.92
N ILE A 59 1.77 -2.72 -7.93
CA ILE A 59 1.86 -3.73 -9.00
C ILE A 59 1.33 -5.05 -8.46
N ARG A 60 0.08 -5.33 -8.74
CA ARG A 60 -0.65 -6.53 -8.34
C ARG A 60 -1.69 -6.84 -9.41
N PRO A 61 -1.47 -7.88 -10.24
CA PRO A 61 -2.30 -8.12 -11.43
C PRO A 61 -3.73 -8.53 -11.08
N ARG A 62 -3.91 -9.20 -9.96
CA ARG A 62 -5.21 -9.73 -9.53
C ARG A 62 -5.42 -9.72 -8.02
N PHE A 63 -6.64 -9.85 -7.62
CA PHE A 63 -7.09 -10.20 -6.28
C PHE A 63 -6.69 -11.65 -5.93
N GLY A 64 -6.64 -11.96 -4.64
CA GLY A 64 -6.29 -13.28 -4.11
C GLY A 64 -4.90 -13.32 -3.48
N ASP A 65 -4.24 -14.46 -3.59
CA ASP A 65 -2.90 -14.70 -3.05
C ASP A 65 -1.78 -13.93 -3.79
N PHE A 66 -0.55 -14.25 -3.45
CA PHE A 66 0.65 -13.64 -4.03
C PHE A 66 1.55 -14.69 -4.71
N LEU A 67 0.96 -15.82 -5.10
CA LEU A 67 1.61 -16.86 -5.89
C LEU A 67 1.30 -16.60 -7.37
N TYR A 68 2.28 -16.20 -8.15
CA TYR A 68 2.09 -15.79 -9.53
C TYR A 68 2.69 -16.80 -10.50
N ASP A 69 2.02 -17.00 -11.64
CA ASP A 69 2.55 -17.78 -12.75
C ASP A 69 3.48 -16.95 -13.64
N SER A 70 4.00 -17.58 -14.71
CA SER A 70 4.94 -16.92 -15.63
C SER A 70 4.31 -15.79 -16.43
N GLN A 71 3.02 -15.88 -16.75
CA GLN A 71 2.29 -14.86 -17.49
C GLN A 71 1.99 -13.66 -16.61
N GLU A 72 1.52 -13.89 -15.38
CA GLU A 72 1.31 -12.85 -14.38
C GLU A 72 2.62 -12.13 -14.04
N THR A 73 3.71 -12.88 -13.89
CA THR A 73 5.04 -12.29 -13.66
C THR A 73 5.49 -11.42 -14.82
N ALA A 74 5.30 -11.87 -16.07
CA ALA A 74 5.64 -11.08 -17.26
C ALA A 74 4.78 -9.80 -17.36
N GLU A 75 3.50 -9.88 -17.01
CA GLU A 75 2.62 -8.72 -16.92
C GLU A 75 3.12 -7.72 -15.86
N MET A 76 3.45 -8.20 -14.65
CA MET A 76 4.00 -7.36 -13.58
C MET A 76 5.28 -6.65 -14.00
N GLU A 77 6.22 -7.35 -14.65
CA GLU A 77 7.45 -6.73 -15.18
C GLU A 77 7.15 -5.64 -16.21
N ALA A 78 6.23 -5.90 -17.14
CA ALA A 78 5.82 -4.91 -18.14
C ALA A 78 5.20 -3.68 -17.48
N GLN A 79 4.35 -3.87 -16.48
CA GLN A 79 3.75 -2.79 -15.70
C GLN A 79 4.82 -1.98 -14.95
N VAL A 80 5.76 -2.62 -14.26
CA VAL A 80 6.88 -1.93 -13.58
C VAL A 80 7.66 -1.04 -14.55
N ARG A 81 8.03 -1.58 -15.74
CA ARG A 81 8.76 -0.80 -16.77
C ARG A 81 7.93 0.39 -17.26
N ALA A 82 6.65 0.18 -17.55
CA ALA A 82 5.75 1.25 -18.02
C ALA A 82 5.59 2.37 -16.98
N PHE A 83 5.42 2.04 -15.72
CA PHE A 83 5.33 3.05 -14.65
C PHE A 83 6.67 3.75 -14.40
N ARG A 84 7.80 3.04 -14.53
CA ARG A 84 9.12 3.67 -14.48
C ARG A 84 9.31 4.68 -15.61
N GLU A 85 8.95 4.31 -16.85
CA GLU A 85 9.02 5.22 -18.00
C GLU A 85 8.08 6.42 -17.84
N LEU A 86 6.94 6.24 -17.19
CA LEU A 86 6.01 7.32 -16.86
C LEU A 86 6.58 8.28 -15.81
N GLY A 87 7.60 7.88 -15.05
CA GLY A 87 8.26 8.73 -14.06
C GLY A 87 7.60 8.74 -12.68
N VAL A 88 6.98 7.63 -12.25
CA VAL A 88 6.51 7.48 -10.87
C VAL A 88 7.68 7.44 -9.88
N ASN A 89 7.44 7.77 -8.61
CA ASN A 89 8.49 7.82 -7.61
C ASN A 89 8.96 6.44 -7.14
N GLY A 90 8.10 5.42 -7.21
CA GLY A 90 8.43 4.06 -6.82
C GLY A 90 7.32 3.07 -7.17
N VAL A 91 7.57 1.80 -6.91
CA VAL A 91 6.58 0.73 -7.09
C VAL A 91 6.44 -0.10 -5.82
N VAL A 92 5.28 -0.73 -5.68
CA VAL A 92 4.92 -1.56 -4.54
C VAL A 92 4.62 -2.96 -5.05
N ILE A 93 5.42 -3.94 -4.67
CA ILE A 93 5.39 -5.31 -5.18
C ILE A 93 5.46 -6.33 -4.05
N GLY A 94 5.21 -7.60 -4.37
CA GLY A 94 5.43 -8.73 -3.48
C GLY A 94 4.98 -10.02 -4.15
N ALA A 95 5.72 -11.10 -3.92
CA ALA A 95 5.43 -12.43 -4.41
C ALA A 95 5.86 -13.47 -3.38
N LEU A 96 5.12 -14.56 -3.27
CA LEU A 96 5.38 -15.67 -2.36
C LEU A 96 5.49 -16.99 -3.14
N THR A 97 6.27 -17.91 -2.59
CA THR A 97 6.31 -19.30 -3.03
C THR A 97 5.13 -20.10 -2.46
N PRO A 98 4.83 -21.31 -2.98
CA PRO A 98 3.81 -22.18 -2.38
C PRO A 98 4.06 -22.51 -0.90
N GLU A 99 5.32 -22.45 -0.45
CA GLU A 99 5.73 -22.71 0.93
C GLU A 99 5.57 -21.49 1.85
N GLY A 100 5.16 -20.32 1.29
CA GLY A 100 4.97 -19.08 2.02
C GLY A 100 6.28 -18.33 2.31
N GLU A 101 7.30 -18.53 1.51
CA GLU A 101 8.54 -17.75 1.53
C GLU A 101 8.47 -16.63 0.47
N LEU A 102 9.29 -15.59 0.60
CA LEU A 102 9.43 -14.61 -0.49
C LEU A 102 9.98 -15.29 -1.73
N ASP A 103 9.31 -15.14 -2.88
CA ASP A 103 9.79 -15.65 -4.16
C ASP A 103 10.91 -14.76 -4.68
N GLU A 104 12.15 -15.10 -4.30
CA GLU A 104 13.32 -14.31 -4.67
C GLU A 104 13.54 -14.25 -6.19
N GLU A 105 13.12 -15.25 -6.96
CA GLU A 105 13.29 -15.27 -8.42
C GLU A 105 12.40 -14.20 -9.06
N ILE A 106 11.08 -14.24 -8.76
CA ILE A 106 10.12 -13.24 -9.25
C ILE A 106 10.50 -11.84 -8.75
N LEU A 107 10.81 -11.71 -7.45
CA LEU A 107 11.14 -10.43 -6.87
C LEU A 107 12.39 -9.79 -7.49
N ARG A 108 13.46 -10.56 -7.79
CA ARG A 108 14.65 -10.03 -8.49
C ARG A 108 14.29 -9.50 -9.88
N ARG A 109 13.49 -10.22 -10.65
CA ARG A 109 13.04 -9.78 -11.98
C ARG A 109 12.29 -8.45 -11.90
N LEU A 110 11.41 -8.29 -10.91
CA LEU A 110 10.65 -7.05 -10.70
C LEU A 110 11.54 -5.90 -10.21
N LEU A 111 12.52 -6.17 -9.33
CA LEU A 111 13.50 -5.20 -8.88
C LEU A 111 14.42 -4.75 -10.03
N ASP A 112 14.88 -5.67 -10.88
CA ASP A 112 15.65 -5.35 -12.08
C ASP A 112 14.84 -4.48 -13.06
N ALA A 113 13.53 -4.75 -13.22
CA ALA A 113 12.64 -3.93 -14.02
C ALA A 113 12.45 -2.52 -13.41
N ALA A 114 12.41 -2.40 -12.09
CA ALA A 114 12.31 -1.12 -11.37
C ALA A 114 13.59 -0.27 -11.50
N GLY A 115 14.78 -0.90 -11.64
CA GLY A 115 16.05 -0.20 -11.71
C GLY A 115 16.34 0.57 -10.42
N ASP A 116 16.63 1.87 -10.53
CA ASP A 116 16.97 2.72 -9.37
C ASP A 116 15.76 3.25 -8.58
N MET A 117 14.53 2.92 -9.01
CA MET A 117 13.34 3.36 -8.26
C MET A 117 13.26 2.70 -6.88
N PRO A 118 12.87 3.44 -5.83
CA PRO A 118 12.53 2.84 -4.54
C PRO A 118 11.42 1.80 -4.68
N VAL A 119 11.59 0.64 -4.06
CA VAL A 119 10.62 -0.45 -4.11
C VAL A 119 10.14 -0.79 -2.71
N THR A 120 8.82 -0.83 -2.53
CA THR A 120 8.17 -1.27 -1.29
C THR A 120 7.70 -2.71 -1.44
N LEU A 121 8.02 -3.55 -0.47
CA LEU A 121 7.41 -4.87 -0.30
C LEU A 121 6.06 -4.69 0.39
N HIS A 122 4.98 -5.04 -0.31
CA HIS A 122 3.62 -4.91 0.22
C HIS A 122 3.26 -6.03 1.22
N ARG A 123 2.01 -6.07 1.64
CA ARG A 123 1.48 -6.99 2.66
C ARG A 123 1.53 -8.49 2.29
N ALA A 124 2.10 -8.91 1.17
CA ALA A 124 2.56 -10.29 0.99
C ALA A 124 3.51 -10.70 2.13
N PHE A 125 4.28 -9.73 2.65
CA PHE A 125 5.12 -9.92 3.83
C PHE A 125 4.33 -10.40 5.07
N ASP A 126 3.08 -9.94 5.25
CA ASP A 126 2.23 -10.37 6.37
C ASP A 126 1.80 -11.84 6.25
N MET A 127 1.81 -12.39 5.04
CA MET A 127 1.46 -13.79 4.75
C MET A 127 2.70 -14.71 4.65
N ALA A 128 3.89 -14.15 4.81
CA ALA A 128 5.10 -14.96 4.85
C ALA A 128 5.11 -15.87 6.09
N LYS A 129 5.55 -17.12 5.90
CA LYS A 129 5.60 -18.14 6.96
C LYS A 129 6.48 -17.70 8.15
N GLU A 130 7.62 -17.07 7.87
CA GLU A 130 8.59 -16.61 8.85
C GLU A 130 8.99 -15.16 8.56
N GLN A 131 8.32 -14.19 9.19
CA GLN A 131 8.51 -12.76 8.90
C GLN A 131 9.94 -12.27 9.22
N SER A 132 10.59 -12.78 10.25
CA SER A 132 11.98 -12.42 10.55
C SER A 132 12.94 -12.82 9.42
N ARG A 133 12.73 -14.00 8.81
CA ARG A 133 13.49 -14.44 7.64
C ARG A 133 13.15 -13.62 6.39
N ALA A 134 11.86 -13.36 6.16
CA ALA A 134 11.40 -12.54 5.05
C ALA A 134 11.96 -11.11 5.11
N LEU A 135 12.13 -10.54 6.32
CA LEU A 135 12.78 -9.25 6.51
C LEU A 135 14.24 -9.27 6.03
N GLU A 136 15.03 -10.28 6.43
CA GLU A 136 16.42 -10.39 5.97
C GLU A 136 16.51 -10.61 4.45
N GLN A 137 15.58 -11.39 3.87
CA GLN A 137 15.49 -11.55 2.42
C GLN A 137 15.18 -10.21 1.74
N ALA A 138 14.21 -9.43 2.26
CA ALA A 138 13.86 -8.11 1.70
C ALA A 138 15.03 -7.12 1.77
N VAL A 139 15.77 -7.10 2.89
CA VAL A 139 17.00 -6.29 3.03
C VAL A 139 18.05 -6.69 2.00
N LYS A 140 18.31 -8.02 1.86
CA LYS A 140 19.30 -8.55 0.90
C LYS A 140 18.91 -8.28 -0.55
N LEU A 141 17.62 -8.30 -0.88
CA LEU A 141 17.10 -7.99 -2.21
C LEU A 141 17.15 -6.49 -2.54
N GLY A 142 17.29 -5.61 -1.55
CA GLY A 142 17.38 -4.18 -1.75
C GLY A 142 16.05 -3.42 -1.70
N PHE A 143 15.02 -3.99 -1.08
CA PHE A 143 13.79 -3.23 -0.82
C PHE A 143 14.07 -2.02 0.08
N SER A 144 13.42 -0.90 -0.22
CA SER A 144 13.54 0.33 0.59
C SER A 144 12.57 0.35 1.77
N THR A 145 11.42 -0.31 1.63
CA THR A 145 10.33 -0.27 2.62
C THR A 145 9.61 -1.63 2.66
N ILE A 146 9.14 -2.01 3.84
CA ILE A 146 8.18 -3.10 4.04
C ILE A 146 6.90 -2.51 4.63
N LEU A 147 5.77 -2.67 3.93
CA LEU A 147 4.43 -2.38 4.43
C LEU A 147 3.89 -3.60 5.15
N THR A 148 3.60 -3.47 6.43
CA THR A 148 3.21 -4.62 7.26
C THR A 148 2.25 -4.23 8.39
N SER A 149 1.45 -5.19 8.82
CA SER A 149 0.64 -5.13 10.04
C SER A 149 1.24 -5.98 11.18
N GLY A 150 2.47 -6.47 11.01
CA GLY A 150 3.06 -7.44 11.94
C GLY A 150 2.42 -8.83 11.83
N GLY A 151 1.86 -9.19 10.66
CA GLY A 151 1.21 -10.48 10.42
C GLY A 151 -0.17 -10.62 11.07
N MET A 152 -0.78 -9.53 11.52
CA MET A 152 -2.08 -9.52 12.19
C MET A 152 -3.14 -8.78 11.38
N ALA A 153 -4.40 -8.85 11.80
CA ALA A 153 -5.52 -8.18 11.13
C ALA A 153 -5.39 -6.65 11.09
N SER A 154 -4.64 -6.06 12.03
CA SER A 154 -4.33 -4.63 12.05
C SER A 154 -2.95 -4.38 12.64
N ALA A 155 -2.34 -3.23 12.30
CA ALA A 155 -1.05 -2.80 12.84
C ALA A 155 -1.07 -2.69 14.37
N LEU A 156 -2.17 -2.25 14.96
CA LEU A 156 -2.27 -2.16 16.42
C LEU A 156 -2.27 -3.54 17.08
N LEU A 157 -2.96 -4.52 16.51
CA LEU A 157 -2.94 -5.91 17.01
C LEU A 157 -1.57 -6.57 16.82
N GLY A 158 -0.85 -6.20 15.77
CA GLY A 158 0.50 -6.70 15.49
C GLY A 158 1.63 -5.86 16.09
N ALA A 159 1.34 -4.91 16.99
CA ALA A 159 2.33 -3.98 17.50
C ALA A 159 3.53 -4.64 18.16
N GLU A 160 3.34 -5.75 18.88
CA GLU A 160 4.44 -6.50 19.50
C GLU A 160 5.42 -7.03 18.44
N ASN A 161 4.90 -7.66 17.38
CA ASN A 161 5.74 -8.17 16.31
C ASN A 161 6.32 -7.03 15.44
N LEU A 162 5.57 -5.95 15.21
CA LEU A 162 6.08 -4.74 14.54
C LEU A 162 7.29 -4.16 15.29
N LYS A 163 7.24 -4.10 16.62
CA LYS A 163 8.38 -3.68 17.45
C LYS A 163 9.58 -4.60 17.24
N HIS A 164 9.35 -5.92 17.32
CA HIS A 164 10.41 -6.90 17.10
C HIS A 164 11.07 -6.74 15.73
N LEU A 165 10.26 -6.66 14.67
CA LEU A 165 10.73 -6.47 13.31
C LEU A 165 11.46 -5.11 13.13
N ASN A 166 10.99 -4.04 13.77
CA ASN A 166 11.65 -2.72 13.70
C ASN A 166 13.04 -2.74 14.35
N VAL A 167 13.17 -3.41 15.50
CA VAL A 167 14.47 -3.64 16.14
C VAL A 167 15.38 -4.48 15.25
N GLN A 168 14.87 -5.58 14.66
CA GLN A 168 15.62 -6.42 13.74
C GLN A 168 16.04 -5.67 12.47
N ALA A 169 15.17 -4.83 11.92
CA ALA A 169 15.48 -4.01 10.75
C ALA A 169 16.68 -3.09 10.98
N ALA A 170 16.86 -2.57 12.20
CA ALA A 170 17.99 -1.75 12.63
C ALA A 170 18.32 -0.60 11.67
N GLY A 171 17.29 0.02 11.06
CA GLY A 171 17.42 1.09 10.08
C GLY A 171 17.91 0.69 8.69
N ARG A 172 18.13 -0.62 8.41
CA ARG A 172 18.54 -1.13 7.09
C ARG A 172 17.43 -1.05 6.05
N ILE A 173 16.18 -1.07 6.50
CA ILE A 173 14.96 -0.98 5.68
C ILE A 173 13.90 -0.24 6.49
N CYS A 174 13.06 0.56 5.82
CA CYS A 174 11.96 1.25 6.48
C CYS A 174 10.80 0.29 6.75
N LEU A 175 10.32 0.20 7.99
CA LEU A 175 9.06 -0.45 8.28
C LEU A 175 7.94 0.59 8.26
N MET A 176 6.88 0.30 7.52
CA MET A 176 5.69 1.14 7.41
C MET A 176 4.48 0.38 7.94
N ALA A 177 3.87 0.91 9.00
CA ALA A 177 2.71 0.29 9.63
C ALA A 177 1.46 0.49 8.78
N GLY A 178 0.78 -0.61 8.42
CA GLY A 178 -0.45 -0.61 7.64
C GLY A 178 -1.51 -1.56 8.19
N ALA A 179 -2.70 -1.50 7.63
CA ALA A 179 -3.94 -2.15 8.08
C ALA A 179 -4.56 -1.51 9.33
N GLY A 180 -5.70 -0.86 9.12
CA GLY A 180 -6.48 -0.25 10.19
C GLY A 180 -5.84 0.98 10.83
N VAL A 181 -4.78 1.54 10.23
CA VAL A 181 -4.15 2.78 10.70
C VAL A 181 -5.10 3.96 10.49
N ASN A 182 -5.25 4.77 11.52
CA ASN A 182 -6.08 5.97 11.52
C ASN A 182 -5.58 6.96 12.60
N ALA A 183 -6.09 8.18 12.60
CA ALA A 183 -5.66 9.23 13.52
C ALA A 183 -5.76 8.86 15.01
N GLY A 184 -6.68 7.96 15.37
CA GLY A 184 -6.89 7.55 16.76
C GLY A 184 -5.87 6.54 17.27
N ASN A 185 -5.13 5.86 16.39
CA ASN A 185 -4.19 4.83 16.80
C ASN A 185 -2.72 5.07 16.39
N ILE A 186 -2.44 6.04 15.54
CA ILE A 186 -1.08 6.36 15.07
C ILE A 186 -0.11 6.59 16.24
N ARG A 187 -0.47 7.44 17.21
CA ARG A 187 0.36 7.70 18.39
C ARG A 187 0.62 6.42 19.18
N GLN A 188 -0.41 5.62 19.43
CA GLN A 188 -0.28 4.37 20.18
C GLN A 188 0.63 3.35 19.45
N ILE A 189 0.47 3.22 18.12
CA ILE A 189 1.34 2.35 17.33
C ILE A 189 2.79 2.83 17.43
N HIS A 190 3.04 4.13 17.27
CA HIS A 190 4.37 4.72 17.42
C HIS A 190 4.97 4.43 18.80
N ASP A 191 4.25 4.73 19.87
CA ASP A 191 4.74 4.58 21.24
C ASP A 191 5.09 3.10 21.57
N LEU A 192 4.41 2.14 20.93
CA LEU A 192 4.68 0.72 21.10
C LEU A 192 5.83 0.20 20.22
N THR A 193 6.04 0.77 19.03
CA THR A 193 6.86 0.15 17.97
C THR A 193 8.06 1.00 17.53
N GLU A 194 8.06 2.30 17.84
CA GLU A 194 9.00 3.31 17.33
C GLU A 194 8.96 3.50 15.80
N ILE A 195 7.94 2.93 15.11
CA ILE A 195 7.73 3.15 13.68
C ILE A 195 7.23 4.57 13.45
N THR A 196 7.76 5.22 12.41
CA THR A 196 7.43 6.60 12.01
C THR A 196 6.76 6.70 10.64
N ALA A 197 6.67 5.61 9.89
CA ALA A 197 5.99 5.55 8.59
C ALA A 197 4.64 4.84 8.72
N PHE A 198 3.57 5.47 8.23
CA PHE A 198 2.20 4.99 8.37
C PHE A 198 1.48 4.99 7.03
N HIS A 199 0.73 3.92 6.79
CA HIS A 199 -0.04 3.72 5.57
C HIS A 199 -1.52 3.57 5.90
N GLY A 200 -2.38 4.31 5.21
CA GLY A 200 -3.82 4.23 5.42
C GLY A 200 -4.64 4.80 4.26
N SER A 201 -5.89 4.36 4.13
CA SER A 201 -6.81 4.87 3.10
C SER A 201 -7.48 6.19 3.47
N CYS A 202 -7.44 6.59 4.73
CA CYS A 202 -8.10 7.77 5.27
C CYS A 202 -9.57 7.90 4.82
N ARG A 203 -10.31 6.78 4.77
CA ARG A 203 -11.72 6.73 4.37
C ARG A 203 -12.61 7.11 5.56
N ALA A 204 -13.68 7.85 5.30
CA ALA A 204 -14.70 8.20 6.33
C ALA A 204 -15.87 7.21 6.37
N GLY A 205 -15.94 6.24 5.45
CA GLY A 205 -17.03 5.30 5.30
C GLY A 205 -17.56 5.20 3.88
N VAL A 206 -18.76 4.64 3.75
CA VAL A 206 -19.46 4.48 2.48
C VAL A 206 -20.06 5.81 2.04
N ILE A 207 -19.93 6.12 0.74
CA ILE A 207 -20.58 7.26 0.10
C ILE A 207 -21.67 6.72 -0.82
N GLU A 208 -22.90 7.16 -0.62
CA GLU A 208 -24.00 6.80 -1.49
C GLU A 208 -23.84 7.36 -2.91
N SER A 209 -24.22 6.53 -3.88
CA SER A 209 -24.26 6.94 -5.29
C SER A 209 -25.24 8.09 -5.51
N GLY A 210 -24.91 9.01 -6.40
CA GLY A 210 -25.81 10.04 -6.90
C GLY A 210 -26.90 9.54 -7.86
N MET A 211 -26.93 8.24 -8.19
CA MET A 211 -27.98 7.67 -9.02
C MET A 211 -29.34 7.71 -8.32
N ARG A 212 -30.33 8.34 -8.94
CA ARG A 212 -31.69 8.44 -8.42
C ARG A 212 -32.51 7.18 -8.68
N PHE A 213 -32.35 6.59 -9.88
CA PHE A 213 -32.97 5.30 -10.19
C PHE A 213 -32.11 4.18 -9.65
N ARG A 214 -32.72 3.27 -8.91
CA ARG A 214 -32.05 2.10 -8.32
C ARG A 214 -32.85 0.84 -8.66
N LYS A 215 -32.20 -0.10 -9.33
CA LYS A 215 -32.80 -1.41 -9.63
C LYS A 215 -32.43 -2.38 -8.50
N SER A 216 -33.44 -2.97 -7.87
CA SER A 216 -33.22 -4.00 -6.86
C SER A 216 -32.88 -5.35 -7.47
N GLY A 217 -32.15 -6.20 -6.72
CA GLY A 217 -31.88 -7.59 -7.10
C GLY A 217 -30.82 -7.77 -8.19
N VAL A 218 -30.08 -6.72 -8.57
CA VAL A 218 -28.94 -6.81 -9.47
C VAL A 218 -27.66 -6.58 -8.65
N SER A 219 -26.74 -7.55 -8.68
CA SER A 219 -25.41 -7.44 -8.09
C SER A 219 -24.38 -7.93 -9.10
N MET A 220 -23.29 -7.17 -9.30
CA MET A 220 -22.24 -7.49 -10.25
C MET A 220 -20.89 -7.73 -9.57
N GLY A 221 -20.76 -7.32 -8.33
CA GLY A 221 -19.51 -7.39 -7.55
C GLY A 221 -19.48 -8.52 -6.52
N LEU A 222 -18.65 -8.36 -5.50
CA LEU A 222 -18.56 -9.27 -4.38
C LEU A 222 -19.83 -9.20 -3.52
N PRO A 223 -20.25 -10.33 -2.90
CA PRO A 223 -21.37 -10.34 -1.96
C PRO A 223 -21.19 -9.28 -0.86
N GLY A 224 -22.24 -8.51 -0.59
CA GLY A 224 -22.23 -7.45 0.42
C GLY A 224 -21.73 -6.08 -0.07
N LEU A 225 -21.30 -5.96 -1.33
CA LEU A 225 -21.05 -4.66 -1.97
C LEU A 225 -22.26 -4.25 -2.80
N SER A 226 -22.60 -2.96 -2.72
CA SER A 226 -23.70 -2.38 -3.49
C SER A 226 -23.12 -1.54 -4.65
N GLU A 227 -23.73 -1.64 -5.83
CA GLU A 227 -23.42 -0.79 -6.98
C GLU A 227 -23.78 0.69 -6.73
N TYR A 228 -24.52 0.95 -5.67
CA TYR A 228 -24.94 2.29 -5.25
C TYR A 228 -24.09 2.87 -4.12
N GLU A 229 -22.99 2.22 -3.81
CA GLU A 229 -22.04 2.66 -2.80
C GLU A 229 -20.64 2.87 -3.41
N THR A 230 -19.96 3.90 -2.96
CA THR A 230 -18.58 4.18 -3.35
C THR A 230 -17.73 4.43 -2.12
N PHE A 231 -16.43 4.17 -2.27
CA PHE A 231 -15.45 4.42 -1.21
C PHE A 231 -14.45 5.45 -1.72
N ARG A 232 -14.17 6.46 -0.92
CA ARG A 232 -13.17 7.50 -1.24
C ARG A 232 -12.43 7.94 0.01
N THR A 233 -11.22 8.45 -0.21
CA THR A 233 -10.49 9.19 0.82
C THR A 233 -11.29 10.42 1.25
N SER A 234 -11.28 10.70 2.54
CA SER A 234 -11.87 11.90 3.13
C SER A 234 -10.77 12.90 3.49
N ALA A 235 -10.87 14.13 3.00
CA ALA A 235 -9.95 15.21 3.36
C ALA A 235 -9.88 15.43 4.88
N ALA A 236 -11.02 15.29 5.58
CA ALA A 236 -11.06 15.44 7.03
C ALA A 236 -10.28 14.35 7.75
N GLU A 237 -10.40 13.08 7.33
CA GLU A 237 -9.64 11.97 7.92
C GLU A 237 -8.16 12.03 7.52
N ALA A 238 -7.83 12.37 6.27
CA ALA A 238 -6.46 12.58 5.83
C ALA A 238 -5.77 13.67 6.65
N LYS A 239 -6.47 14.80 6.90
CA LYS A 239 -5.97 15.89 7.76
C LYS A 239 -5.68 15.42 9.19
N LYS A 240 -6.60 14.67 9.80
CA LYS A 240 -6.39 14.14 11.16
C LYS A 240 -5.22 13.18 11.22
N CYS A 241 -5.09 12.28 10.23
CA CYS A 241 -3.96 11.35 10.13
C CYS A 241 -2.64 12.11 9.97
N ALA A 242 -2.56 13.09 9.07
CA ALA A 242 -1.38 13.92 8.88
C ALA A 242 -0.97 14.64 10.16
N GLN A 243 -1.93 15.27 10.86
CA GLN A 243 -1.67 15.90 12.14
C GLN A 243 -1.13 14.92 13.19
N ALA A 244 -1.69 13.71 13.26
CA ALA A 244 -1.24 12.68 14.18
C ALA A 244 0.18 12.19 13.86
N VAL A 245 0.51 11.98 12.57
CA VAL A 245 1.84 11.56 12.11
C VAL A 245 2.86 12.67 12.34
N HIS A 246 2.60 13.90 11.89
CA HIS A 246 3.56 14.99 11.98
C HIS A 246 3.78 15.49 13.43
N ALA A 247 2.89 15.14 14.36
CA ALA A 247 3.08 15.40 15.80
C ALA A 247 4.00 14.36 16.49
N LEU A 248 4.57 13.39 15.76
CA LEU A 248 5.53 12.41 16.28
C LEU A 248 6.98 12.90 16.23
N GLY A 249 7.25 13.91 15.41
CA GLY A 249 8.58 14.46 15.15
C GLY A 249 8.94 15.71 15.97
#